data_1265a5d46676f6e3d7935f5587395d49
#
_entry.id   1265a5d46676f6e3d7935f5587395d49
#
_cell.length_a   1.000
_cell.length_b   1.000
_cell.length_c   1.000
_cell.angle_alpha   90.00
_cell.angle_beta   90.00
_cell.angle_gamma   90.00
#
_symmetry.space_group_name_H-M   'P 1'
#
loop_
_entity.id
_entity.type
_entity.pdbx_description
1 polymer ?
#
loop_
_entity_poly.entity_id
_entity_poly.type
_entity_poly.pdbx_seq_one_letter_code
_entity_poly.pdbx_strand_id
1 'polypeptide(L)'
;MQTDNKPDHRLMCYDCFRPDAHCVCKIIKPVKNETGIIILQHPAERNHPFGTARIAMLSLAKANLEIAWPGFARQEALEEKIPLKSGILYPSQDALDLDDCPEDQKPENLVILDGTWNTARTIYN
;
A
#
# COMPACT_ATOMS: atom_id res chain seq x y z
N MET A 1 42.81 -6.14 18.26
CA MET A 1 41.47 -6.65 17.94
C MET A 1 40.65 -5.55 17.32
N GLN A 2 40.55 -5.60 16.03
CA GLN A 2 39.62 -4.73 15.34
C GLN A 2 38.25 -5.33 15.53
N THR A 3 37.41 -4.64 16.31
CA THR A 3 35.99 -4.84 16.18
C THR A 3 35.61 -4.34 14.80
N ASP A 4 35.39 -5.27 13.89
CA ASP A 4 34.77 -4.97 12.63
C ASP A 4 33.41 -4.35 12.92
N ASN A 5 33.42 -3.03 12.99
CA ASN A 5 32.20 -2.25 13.00
C ASN A 5 31.67 -2.19 11.57
N LYS A 6 31.48 -3.37 10.96
CA LYS A 6 30.61 -3.47 9.81
C LYS A 6 29.25 -2.97 10.26
N PRO A 7 28.68 -2.00 9.55
CA PRO A 7 27.30 -1.67 9.81
C PRO A 7 26.54 -2.99 9.79
N ASP A 8 25.91 -3.28 10.91
CA ASP A 8 25.04 -4.41 11.05
C ASP A 8 24.07 -4.37 9.89
N HIS A 9 24.36 -5.12 8.84
CA HIS A 9 23.40 -5.37 7.78
C HIS A 9 22.32 -6.20 8.43
N ARG A 10 21.47 -5.52 9.20
CA ARG A 10 20.36 -6.12 9.89
C ARG A 10 19.63 -6.97 8.89
N LEU A 11 19.65 -8.26 9.12
CA LEU A 11 18.86 -9.18 8.34
C LEU A 11 17.44 -8.63 8.31
N MET A 12 16.94 -8.42 7.12
CA MET A 12 15.63 -7.84 6.90
C MET A 12 14.67 -8.93 6.45
N CYS A 13 13.47 -8.94 7.03
CA CYS A 13 12.40 -9.77 6.53
C CYS A 13 11.88 -9.15 5.22
N TYR A 14 11.94 -9.90 4.12
CA TYR A 14 11.47 -9.41 2.82
C TYR A 14 9.95 -9.47 2.65
N ASP A 15 9.24 -10.05 3.59
CA ASP A 15 7.78 -10.05 3.57
C ASP A 15 7.21 -8.77 4.20
N CYS A 16 7.60 -8.44 5.42
CA CYS A 16 7.12 -7.24 6.11
C CYS A 16 8.03 -6.02 6.00
N PHE A 17 9.23 -6.17 5.43
CA PHE A 17 10.26 -5.14 5.31
C PHE A 17 10.67 -4.50 6.63
N ARG A 18 10.67 -5.29 7.68
CA ARG A 18 11.20 -4.90 8.99
C ARG A 18 12.46 -5.69 9.29
N PRO A 19 13.37 -5.17 10.13
CA PRO A 19 14.48 -5.98 10.61
C PRO A 19 13.98 -7.28 11.23
N ASP A 20 14.70 -8.39 11.04
CA ASP A 20 14.27 -9.70 11.55
C ASP A 20 13.95 -9.69 13.04
N ALA A 21 14.70 -8.90 13.82
CA ALA A 21 14.44 -8.72 15.25
C ALA A 21 13.07 -8.09 15.55
N HIS A 22 12.50 -7.40 14.61
CA HIS A 22 11.20 -6.71 14.71
C HIS A 22 10.19 -7.22 13.70
N CYS A 23 10.43 -8.38 13.12
CA CYS A 23 9.52 -9.01 12.17
C CYS A 23 8.14 -9.25 12.81
N VAL A 24 7.10 -8.87 12.08
CA VAL A 24 5.70 -9.00 12.55
C VAL A 24 4.94 -10.13 11.86
N CYS A 25 5.57 -10.85 10.96
CA CYS A 25 4.90 -11.88 10.15
C CYS A 25 4.22 -12.96 10.99
N LYS A 26 4.80 -13.31 12.14
CA LYS A 26 4.24 -14.34 13.04
C LYS A 26 2.97 -13.91 13.77
N ILE A 27 2.76 -12.61 13.92
CA ILE A 27 1.58 -12.05 14.61
C ILE A 27 0.50 -11.57 13.65
N ILE A 28 0.78 -11.55 12.35
CA ILE A 28 -0.19 -11.20 11.34
C ILE A 28 -1.24 -12.31 11.25
N LYS A 29 -2.50 -11.91 11.39
CA LYS A 29 -3.64 -12.81 11.24
C LYS A 29 -4.38 -12.52 9.95
N PRO A 30 -4.74 -13.54 9.15
CA PRO A 30 -5.52 -13.34 7.95
C PRO A 30 -6.87 -12.68 8.23
N VAL A 31 -7.22 -11.71 7.41
CA VAL A 31 -8.50 -11.00 7.47
C VAL A 31 -9.19 -11.17 6.13
N LYS A 32 -10.42 -11.70 6.15
CA LYS A 32 -11.22 -11.78 4.94
C LYS A 32 -11.80 -10.43 4.58
N ASN A 33 -11.73 -10.08 3.31
CA ASN A 33 -12.37 -8.90 2.75
C ASN A 33 -13.03 -9.25 1.41
N GLU A 34 -14.21 -8.72 1.17
CA GLU A 34 -14.91 -8.88 -0.10
C GLU A 34 -14.47 -7.83 -1.11
N THR A 35 -14.37 -6.59 -0.66
CA THR A 35 -13.83 -5.50 -1.47
C THR A 35 -12.33 -5.67 -1.65
N GLY A 36 -11.86 -5.73 -2.88
CA GLY A 36 -10.43 -5.80 -3.19
C GLY A 36 -9.72 -4.50 -2.79
N ILE A 37 -8.52 -4.60 -2.28
CA ILE A 37 -7.71 -3.45 -1.86
C ILE A 37 -6.46 -3.38 -2.74
N ILE A 38 -6.24 -2.23 -3.34
CA ILE A 38 -5.05 -1.93 -4.12
C ILE A 38 -4.34 -0.77 -3.44
N ILE A 39 -3.15 -1.03 -2.93
CA ILE A 39 -2.35 0.00 -2.26
C ILE A 39 -1.35 0.53 -3.27
N LEU A 40 -1.45 1.80 -3.60
CA LEU A 40 -0.45 2.53 -4.38
C LEU A 40 0.49 3.23 -3.41
N GLN A 41 1.68 2.68 -3.27
CA GLN A 41 2.67 3.18 -2.34
C GLN A 41 3.64 4.12 -3.04
N HIS A 42 3.84 5.30 -2.46
CA HIS A 42 4.90 6.20 -2.91
C HIS A 42 6.28 5.56 -2.65
N PRO A 43 7.24 5.67 -3.58
CA PRO A 43 8.56 5.04 -3.41
C PRO A 43 9.27 5.41 -2.12
N ALA A 44 9.06 6.62 -1.59
CA ALA A 44 9.65 7.07 -0.33
C ALA A 44 9.17 6.27 0.88
N GLU A 45 7.98 5.65 0.81
CA GLU A 45 7.42 4.86 1.90
C GLU A 45 7.86 3.40 1.88
N ARG A 46 8.47 2.95 0.79
CA ARG A 46 8.79 1.53 0.58
C ARG A 46 9.62 0.92 1.71
N ASN A 47 10.58 1.65 2.22
CA ASN A 47 11.51 1.19 3.27
C ASN A 47 11.25 1.88 4.61
N HIS A 48 10.08 2.48 4.79
CA HIS A 48 9.75 3.15 6.03
C HIS A 48 9.59 2.12 7.16
N PRO A 49 10.34 2.24 8.27
CA PRO A 49 10.36 1.21 9.33
C PRO A 49 9.03 1.06 10.06
N PHE A 50 8.17 2.07 10.01
CA PHE A 50 6.85 2.07 10.65
C PHE A 50 5.71 2.02 9.64
N GLY A 51 6.01 1.72 8.39
CA GLY A 51 5.00 1.60 7.34
C GLY A 51 4.01 0.47 7.62
N THR A 52 2.71 0.75 7.52
CA THR A 52 1.63 -0.21 7.79
C THR A 52 1.06 -0.85 6.53
N ALA A 53 1.37 -0.33 5.35
CA ALA A 53 0.86 -0.83 4.07
C ALA A 53 1.22 -2.30 3.84
N ARG A 54 2.44 -2.70 4.17
CA ARG A 54 2.89 -4.10 4.06
C ARG A 54 2.10 -5.02 4.98
N ILE A 55 1.81 -4.59 6.19
CA ILE A 55 1.00 -5.36 7.15
C ILE A 55 -0.41 -5.56 6.59
N ALA A 56 -1.00 -4.50 6.06
CA ALA A 56 -2.33 -4.58 5.44
C ALA A 56 -2.32 -5.56 4.25
N MET A 57 -1.35 -5.47 3.36
CA MET A 57 -1.21 -6.38 2.22
C MET A 57 -1.07 -7.85 2.65
N LEU A 58 -0.26 -8.11 3.68
CA LEU A 58 -0.04 -9.46 4.18
C LEU A 58 -1.24 -10.03 4.95
N SER A 59 -2.05 -9.16 5.55
CA SER A 59 -3.20 -9.55 6.38
C SER A 59 -4.46 -9.79 5.55
N LEU A 60 -4.73 -8.93 4.57
CA LEU A 60 -5.96 -8.97 3.79
C LEU A 60 -5.91 -10.08 2.74
N ALA A 61 -7.01 -10.83 2.61
CA ALA A 61 -7.12 -11.92 1.65
C ALA A 61 -7.07 -11.41 0.20
N LYS A 62 -7.68 -10.26 -0.07
CA LYS A 62 -7.73 -9.61 -1.37
C LYS A 62 -7.05 -8.25 -1.29
N ALA A 63 -5.73 -8.22 -1.40
CA ALA A 63 -4.96 -7.00 -1.41
C ALA A 63 -3.71 -7.14 -2.27
N ASN A 64 -3.40 -6.08 -2.99
CA ASN A 64 -2.16 -5.93 -3.74
C ASN A 64 -1.50 -4.60 -3.40
N LEU A 65 -0.18 -4.58 -3.41
CA LEU A 65 0.59 -3.37 -3.23
C LEU A 65 1.45 -3.13 -4.47
N GLU A 66 1.32 -1.94 -5.04
CA GLU A 66 2.11 -1.50 -6.18
C GLU A 66 2.88 -0.23 -5.82
N ILE A 67 4.11 -0.13 -6.28
CA ILE A 67 4.91 1.07 -6.09
C ILE A 67 4.56 2.08 -7.17
N ALA A 68 4.03 3.22 -6.76
CA ALA A 68 3.65 4.31 -7.65
C ALA A 68 4.85 5.22 -7.93
N TRP A 69 5.74 4.79 -8.80
CA TRP A 69 6.88 5.60 -9.22
C TRP A 69 6.40 6.80 -10.04
N PRO A 70 6.94 8.00 -9.82
CA PRO A 70 6.67 9.12 -10.69
C PRO A 70 7.25 8.85 -12.09
N GLY A 71 6.48 9.18 -13.14
CA GLY A 71 6.92 9.08 -14.52
C GLY A 71 5.90 8.44 -15.45
N PHE A 72 5.91 8.91 -16.69
CA PHE A 72 4.90 8.63 -17.69
C PHE A 72 4.75 7.15 -18.04
N ALA A 73 5.84 6.43 -18.24
CA ALA A 73 5.82 5.03 -18.65
C ALA A 73 5.26 4.06 -17.58
N ARG A 74 5.08 4.55 -16.36
CA ARG A 74 4.57 3.74 -15.24
C ARG A 74 3.13 4.00 -14.93
N GLN A 75 2.62 5.14 -15.33
CA GLN A 75 1.21 5.45 -15.19
C GLN A 75 0.37 4.50 -16.01
N GLU A 76 0.75 4.20 -17.24
CA GLU A 76 0.09 3.18 -18.07
C GLU A 76 0.12 1.81 -17.40
N ALA A 77 1.26 1.40 -16.86
CA ALA A 77 1.38 0.11 -16.16
C ALA A 77 0.52 0.04 -14.88
N LEU A 78 0.34 1.16 -14.19
CA LEU A 78 -0.54 1.23 -13.03
C LEU A 78 -2.01 1.18 -13.45
N GLU A 79 -2.39 1.86 -14.50
CA GLU A 79 -3.76 1.84 -15.02
C GLU A 79 -4.20 0.43 -15.43
N GLU A 80 -3.30 -0.35 -16.02
CA GLU A 80 -3.56 -1.75 -16.36
C GLU A 80 -3.81 -2.63 -15.13
N LYS A 81 -3.25 -2.25 -13.98
CA LYS A 81 -3.37 -3.00 -12.73
C LYS A 81 -4.57 -2.60 -11.88
N ILE A 82 -5.23 -1.51 -12.23
CA ILE A 82 -6.43 -1.05 -11.54
C ILE A 82 -7.66 -1.63 -12.26
N PRO A 83 -8.40 -2.54 -11.62
CA PRO A 83 -9.58 -3.12 -12.24
C PRO A 83 -10.66 -2.08 -12.51
N LEU A 84 -11.54 -2.38 -13.46
CA LEU A 84 -12.79 -1.65 -13.64
C LEU A 84 -13.60 -1.73 -12.33
N LYS A 85 -14.46 -0.75 -12.09
CA LYS A 85 -15.24 -0.61 -10.85
C LYS A 85 -14.37 -0.43 -9.60
N SER A 86 -13.27 0.29 -9.75
CA SER A 86 -12.44 0.72 -8.62
C SER A 86 -12.80 2.14 -8.21
N GLY A 87 -12.83 2.38 -6.91
CA GLY A 87 -12.91 3.70 -6.31
C GLY A 87 -11.58 4.08 -5.69
N ILE A 88 -11.25 5.34 -5.68
CA ILE A 88 -10.06 5.84 -5.01
C ILE A 88 -10.45 6.50 -3.69
N LEU A 89 -9.78 6.11 -2.62
CA LEU A 89 -9.98 6.70 -1.31
C LEU A 89 -9.14 7.96 -1.17
N TYR A 90 -9.72 9.09 -1.54
CA TYR A 90 -9.05 10.38 -1.51
C TYR A 90 -10.06 11.52 -1.33
N PRO A 91 -9.80 12.50 -0.45
CA PRO A 91 -10.72 13.62 -0.27
C PRO A 91 -10.73 14.52 -1.51
N SER A 92 -11.90 14.71 -2.09
CA SER A 92 -12.12 15.59 -3.22
C SER A 92 -13.51 16.21 -3.14
N GLN A 93 -13.78 17.24 -3.95
CA GLN A 93 -15.08 17.87 -3.99
C GLN A 93 -16.18 16.92 -4.51
N ASP A 94 -15.80 15.98 -5.37
CA ASP A 94 -16.71 15.01 -5.97
C ASP A 94 -16.72 13.67 -5.22
N ALA A 95 -16.08 13.61 -4.05
CA ALA A 95 -16.05 12.40 -3.26
C ALA A 95 -17.44 12.00 -2.78
N LEU A 96 -17.77 10.72 -2.95
CA LEU A 96 -19.02 10.14 -2.46
C LEU A 96 -18.80 9.51 -1.09
N ASP A 97 -19.79 9.67 -0.22
CA ASP A 97 -19.80 8.93 1.03
C ASP A 97 -20.23 7.48 0.75
N LEU A 98 -19.40 6.52 1.17
CA LEU A 98 -19.71 5.09 0.94
C LEU A 98 -20.94 4.62 1.71
N ASP A 99 -21.25 5.25 2.84
CA ASP A 99 -22.43 4.89 3.63
C ASP A 99 -23.73 5.31 2.92
N ASP A 100 -23.67 6.40 2.14
CA ASP A 100 -24.80 6.89 1.36
C ASP A 100 -24.84 6.34 -0.08
N CYS A 101 -23.83 5.56 -0.47
CA CYS A 101 -23.75 5.00 -1.81
C CYS A 101 -24.65 3.77 -1.97
N PRO A 102 -25.52 3.69 -3.00
CA PRO A 102 -26.28 2.48 -3.28
C PRO A 102 -25.37 1.28 -3.53
N GLU A 103 -25.80 0.08 -3.10
CA GLU A 103 -25.01 -1.13 -3.23
C GLU A 103 -24.55 -1.43 -4.66
N ASP A 104 -25.38 -1.16 -5.67
CA ASP A 104 -25.06 -1.37 -7.08
C ASP A 104 -24.03 -0.37 -7.63
N GLN A 105 -23.80 0.74 -6.90
CA GLN A 105 -22.82 1.77 -7.27
C GLN A 105 -21.54 1.71 -6.43
N LYS A 106 -21.49 0.86 -5.41
CA LYS A 106 -20.28 0.69 -4.61
C LYS A 106 -19.15 0.07 -5.44
N PRO A 107 -17.92 0.55 -5.27
CA PRO A 107 -16.79 -0.03 -5.98
C PRO A 107 -16.51 -1.46 -5.51
N GLU A 108 -16.10 -2.32 -6.42
CA GLU A 108 -15.64 -3.67 -6.10
C GLU A 108 -14.22 -3.68 -5.55
N ASN A 109 -13.44 -2.65 -5.87
CA ASN A 109 -12.08 -2.46 -5.41
C ASN A 109 -11.87 -1.04 -4.92
N LEU A 110 -11.07 -0.88 -3.87
CA LEU A 110 -10.63 0.41 -3.37
C LEU A 110 -9.14 0.59 -3.58
N VAL A 111 -8.79 1.72 -4.17
CA VAL A 111 -7.41 2.16 -4.32
C VAL A 111 -7.06 3.06 -3.13
N ILE A 112 -6.05 2.68 -2.39
CA ILE A 112 -5.54 3.42 -1.23
C ILE A 112 -4.17 3.97 -1.56
N LEU A 113 -3.96 5.26 -1.28
CA LEU A 113 -2.69 5.93 -1.51
C LEU A 113 -1.87 5.92 -0.23
N ASP A 114 -0.70 5.31 -0.26
CA ASP A 114 0.22 5.26 0.87
C ASP A 114 1.35 6.28 0.68
N GLY A 115 1.34 7.30 1.52
CA GLY A 115 2.30 8.39 1.51
C GLY A 115 1.88 9.50 2.46
N THR A 116 2.73 10.51 2.58
CA THR A 116 2.34 11.78 3.19
C THR A 116 1.27 12.47 2.34
N TRP A 117 0.60 13.50 2.88
CA TRP A 117 -0.37 14.25 2.09
C TRP A 117 0.20 14.79 0.77
N ASN A 118 1.44 15.26 0.78
CA ASN A 118 2.11 15.76 -0.42
C ASN A 118 2.41 14.65 -1.42
N THR A 119 2.93 13.52 -0.96
CA THR A 119 3.27 12.40 -1.84
C THR A 119 2.01 11.68 -2.35
N ALA A 120 0.98 11.54 -1.52
CA ALA A 120 -0.30 11.00 -1.95
C ALA A 120 -0.95 11.87 -3.05
N ARG A 121 -0.87 13.19 -2.92
CA ARG A 121 -1.35 14.11 -3.96
C ARG A 121 -0.61 13.90 -5.28
N THR A 122 0.69 13.63 -5.24
CA THR A 122 1.49 13.33 -6.42
C THR A 122 1.03 12.05 -7.12
N ILE A 123 0.63 11.04 -6.36
CA ILE A 123 0.09 9.80 -6.92
C ILE A 123 -1.30 10.05 -7.53
N TYR A 124 -2.13 10.83 -6.85
CA TYR A 124 -3.51 11.13 -7.27
C TYR A 124 -3.56 11.91 -8.58
N ASN A 125 -2.67 12.87 -8.77
CA ASN A 125 -2.57 13.67 -9.98
C ASN A 125 -1.82 12.91 -11.09
#